data_c550006c24f1b190e460e512ed94df36
#
_entry.id   c550006c24f1b190e460e512ed94df36
#
_cell.length_a   1.000
_cell.length_b   1.000
_cell.length_c   1.000
_cell.angle_alpha   90.00
_cell.angle_beta   90.00
_cell.angle_gamma   90.00
#
_symmetry.space_group_name_H-M   'P 1'
#
loop_
_entity.id
_entity.type
_entity.pdbx_description
1 polymer ?
#
loop_
_entity_poly.entity_id
_entity_poly.type
_entity_poly.pdbx_seq_one_letter_code
_entity_poly.pdbx_strand_id
1 'polypeptide(L)'
;MPNHKIFAMFAPELHKTREMALIIPKKYKQKLLPETTEIAIKKIKETFQEKLSRRLNLRRVTAPLFVLTGTGINDDLNGVEHAVTFNIDCMGGRQAEVVHSLAKWKRMKLGAYDIPAGYGLYTDMNAIRACEDLDNLHSLYVDQWDWEQSIKEEDRTLEYLKDTVKSIYSALKETEYLIYEEFPHITPRLPKEIKFIHSQELLDMFPDLPAKEREAEAAKKYGAIFLIGIGAPLSNGEPHDGRAPDYDDWITPNSDRFQGLNGDILLWDDILETPFELSSMGIRVSPKSLMQQLEARNCTERTSLTFHRTLLAGELPLSIGGGIGQSRLCMFLLQKAHIGEVQASIWPEEQIETCRKHGIMLV
;
A
#
# COMPACT_ATOMS: atom_id res chain seq x y z
N MET A 1 -12.63 -0.98 -62.61
CA MET A 1 -11.32 -1.17 -61.97
C MET A 1 -11.52 -1.05 -60.48
N PRO A 2 -11.33 -2.12 -59.70
CA PRO A 2 -11.63 -2.10 -58.26
C PRO A 2 -10.39 -1.68 -57.43
N ASN A 3 -10.60 -0.78 -56.48
CA ASN A 3 -9.66 -0.32 -55.48
C ASN A 3 -9.32 -1.46 -54.50
N HIS A 4 -8.07 -1.86 -54.45
CA HIS A 4 -7.53 -2.71 -53.41
C HIS A 4 -7.34 -1.90 -52.11
N LYS A 5 -8.18 -2.16 -51.11
CA LYS A 5 -7.92 -1.76 -49.71
C LYS A 5 -6.88 -2.72 -49.16
N ILE A 6 -5.72 -2.19 -48.83
CA ILE A 6 -4.68 -2.85 -48.05
C ILE A 6 -5.17 -2.92 -46.59
N PHE A 7 -5.55 -4.12 -46.11
CA PHE A 7 -5.72 -4.40 -44.70
C PHE A 7 -4.32 -4.55 -44.12
N ALA A 8 -3.89 -3.55 -43.37
CA ALA A 8 -2.76 -3.70 -42.47
C ALA A 8 -3.19 -4.63 -41.32
N MET A 9 -2.68 -5.85 -41.35
CA MET A 9 -2.77 -6.79 -40.24
C MET A 9 -1.92 -6.22 -39.08
N PHE A 10 -2.57 -5.77 -38.03
CA PHE A 10 -1.92 -5.62 -36.76
C PHE A 10 -1.54 -7.03 -36.27
N ALA A 11 -0.26 -7.35 -36.33
CA ALA A 11 0.28 -8.48 -35.61
C ALA A 11 0.14 -8.17 -34.11
N PRO A 12 -0.39 -9.10 -33.28
CA PRO A 12 -0.34 -8.90 -31.83
C PRO A 12 1.14 -8.88 -31.44
N GLU A 13 1.57 -7.79 -30.78
CA GLU A 13 2.84 -7.79 -30.08
C GLU A 13 2.84 -9.00 -29.13
N LEU A 14 3.74 -9.95 -29.39
CA LEU A 14 4.05 -11.02 -28.46
C LEU A 14 4.49 -10.37 -27.15
N HIS A 15 3.58 -10.29 -26.17
CA HIS A 15 3.97 -10.07 -24.80
C HIS A 15 5.03 -11.13 -24.48
N LYS A 16 6.28 -10.70 -24.34
CA LYS A 16 7.31 -11.53 -23.71
C LYS A 16 6.70 -12.00 -22.39
N THR A 17 6.44 -13.30 -22.28
CA THR A 17 6.12 -13.93 -20.99
C THR A 17 7.27 -13.62 -20.06
N ARG A 18 7.05 -12.63 -19.16
CA ARG A 18 7.95 -12.39 -18.06
C ARG A 18 7.92 -13.67 -17.22
N GLU A 19 9.08 -14.26 -16.97
CA GLU A 19 9.17 -15.39 -16.04
C GLU A 19 8.49 -14.97 -14.74
N MET A 20 7.45 -15.75 -14.35
CA MET A 20 6.76 -15.49 -13.10
C MET A 20 7.75 -15.63 -11.94
N ALA A 21 7.91 -14.57 -11.16
CA ALA A 21 8.82 -14.54 -10.01
C ALA A 21 8.25 -15.31 -8.79
N LEU A 22 7.66 -16.50 -9.03
CA LEU A 22 7.06 -17.32 -7.99
C LEU A 22 8.14 -18.01 -7.14
N ILE A 23 8.17 -17.66 -5.87
CA ILE A 23 9.07 -18.29 -4.88
C ILE A 23 8.39 -19.52 -4.30
N ILE A 24 9.03 -20.68 -4.42
CA ILE A 24 8.60 -21.92 -3.78
C ILE A 24 9.56 -22.26 -2.64
N PRO A 25 9.14 -22.03 -1.38
CA PRO A 25 10.02 -22.28 -0.24
C PRO A 25 10.27 -23.80 -0.05
N LYS A 26 11.53 -24.20 -0.02
CA LYS A 26 11.95 -25.64 -0.03
C LYS A 26 11.37 -26.52 1.09
N LYS A 27 11.01 -25.94 2.22
CA LYS A 27 10.55 -26.64 3.43
C LYS A 27 9.15 -26.17 3.86
N TYR A 28 8.43 -25.46 3.00
CA TYR A 28 7.12 -24.97 3.37
C TYR A 28 6.17 -26.13 3.68
N LYS A 29 5.47 -25.98 4.78
CA LYS A 29 4.34 -26.83 5.16
C LYS A 29 3.26 -25.94 5.73
N GLN A 30 2.08 -26.06 5.16
CA GLN A 30 0.91 -25.35 5.61
C GLN A 30 0.63 -25.71 7.09
N LYS A 31 0.60 -24.71 7.96
CA LYS A 31 0.40 -24.89 9.41
C LYS A 31 -1.06 -25.00 9.82
N LEU A 32 -1.96 -24.42 9.03
CA LEU A 32 -3.40 -24.48 9.25
C LEU A 32 -4.08 -25.04 8.00
N LEU A 33 -5.06 -25.91 8.20
CA LEU A 33 -5.94 -26.36 7.12
C LEU A 33 -6.77 -25.16 6.58
N PRO A 34 -7.28 -25.21 5.34
CA PRO A 34 -8.01 -24.11 4.74
C PRO A 34 -9.15 -23.57 5.63
N GLU A 35 -10.01 -24.45 6.16
CA GLU A 35 -11.12 -24.05 7.04
C GLU A 35 -10.65 -23.37 8.34
N THR A 36 -9.58 -23.86 8.94
CA THR A 36 -8.97 -23.22 10.12
C THR A 36 -8.31 -21.91 9.77
N THR A 37 -7.76 -21.80 8.55
CA THR A 37 -7.20 -20.55 8.01
C THR A 37 -8.29 -19.46 7.92
N GLU A 38 -9.50 -19.78 7.44
CA GLU A 38 -10.62 -18.84 7.40
C GLU A 38 -11.02 -18.35 8.80
N ILE A 39 -11.04 -19.22 9.80
CA ILE A 39 -11.29 -18.85 11.20
C ILE A 39 -10.20 -17.87 11.70
N ALA A 40 -8.94 -18.17 11.39
CA ALA A 40 -7.82 -17.32 11.78
C ALA A 40 -7.82 -15.96 11.07
N ILE A 41 -8.16 -15.91 9.77
CA ILE A 41 -8.34 -14.66 9.01
C ILE A 41 -9.37 -13.76 9.69
N LYS A 42 -10.55 -14.30 10.01
CA LYS A 42 -11.58 -13.55 10.72
C LYS A 42 -11.03 -12.99 12.03
N LYS A 43 -10.36 -13.80 12.83
CA LYS A 43 -9.79 -13.40 14.12
C LYS A 43 -8.76 -12.27 13.97
N ILE A 44 -7.84 -12.38 12.99
CA ILE A 44 -6.85 -11.35 12.69
C ILE A 44 -7.55 -10.04 12.32
N LYS A 45 -8.49 -10.09 11.38
CA LYS A 45 -9.15 -8.89 10.87
C LYS A 45 -9.93 -8.17 11.97
N GLU A 46 -10.73 -8.89 12.77
CA GLU A 46 -11.50 -8.31 13.87
C GLU A 46 -10.58 -7.70 14.95
N THR A 47 -9.52 -8.42 15.35
CA THR A 47 -8.61 -7.98 16.40
C THR A 47 -7.78 -6.77 15.96
N PHE A 48 -7.17 -6.85 14.77
CA PHE A 48 -6.29 -5.79 14.31
C PHE A 48 -7.04 -4.48 14.08
N GLN A 49 -8.21 -4.52 13.40
CA GLN A 49 -9.00 -3.30 13.16
C GLN A 49 -9.49 -2.65 14.46
N GLU A 50 -9.84 -3.44 15.47
CA GLU A 50 -10.23 -2.92 16.78
C GLU A 50 -9.05 -2.20 17.45
N LYS A 51 -7.88 -2.84 17.49
CA LYS A 51 -6.66 -2.28 18.09
C LYS A 51 -6.19 -1.03 17.34
N LEU A 52 -6.19 -1.06 16.01
CA LEU A 52 -5.83 0.07 15.15
C LEU A 52 -6.76 1.27 15.41
N SER A 53 -8.08 1.03 15.37
CA SER A 53 -9.07 2.09 15.53
C SER A 53 -9.02 2.76 16.91
N ARG A 54 -8.81 1.99 17.97
CA ARG A 54 -8.65 2.52 19.32
C ARG A 54 -7.37 3.33 19.49
N ARG A 55 -6.24 2.87 18.95
CA ARG A 55 -4.94 3.54 19.09
C ARG A 55 -4.84 4.86 18.35
N LEU A 56 -5.51 4.94 17.20
CA LEU A 56 -5.48 6.13 16.35
C LEU A 56 -6.81 6.92 16.40
N ASN A 57 -7.72 6.63 17.33
CA ASN A 57 -9.02 7.29 17.46
C ASN A 57 -9.83 7.31 16.16
N LEU A 58 -9.92 6.17 15.45
CA LEU A 58 -10.55 6.07 14.16
C LEU A 58 -12.00 5.56 14.27
N ARG A 59 -12.90 6.10 13.44
CA ARG A 59 -14.24 5.57 13.20
C ARG A 59 -14.28 4.82 11.89
N ARG A 60 -14.95 3.68 11.85
CA ARG A 60 -15.23 3.01 10.58
C ARG A 60 -16.26 3.79 9.77
N VAL A 61 -15.98 3.97 8.47
CA VAL A 61 -16.92 4.58 7.51
C VAL A 61 -17.06 3.67 6.29
N THR A 62 -18.15 3.82 5.55
CA THR A 62 -18.32 3.20 4.23
C THR A 62 -17.55 3.99 3.19
N ALA A 63 -16.94 3.28 2.24
CA ALA A 63 -16.19 3.88 1.14
C ALA A 63 -16.69 3.39 -0.23
N PRO A 64 -16.45 4.16 -1.30
CA PRO A 64 -16.82 3.74 -2.64
C PRO A 64 -15.82 2.67 -3.15
N LEU A 65 -16.33 1.72 -3.93
CA LEU A 65 -15.51 0.81 -4.73
C LEU A 65 -15.02 1.51 -6.02
N PHE A 66 -15.75 2.52 -6.50
CA PHE A 66 -15.46 3.25 -7.73
C PHE A 66 -15.84 4.73 -7.58
N VAL A 67 -15.19 5.57 -8.36
CA VAL A 67 -15.43 7.01 -8.43
C VAL A 67 -15.61 7.45 -9.89
N LEU A 68 -16.14 8.66 -10.11
CA LEU A 68 -16.21 9.22 -11.46
C LEU A 68 -14.80 9.54 -11.96
N THR A 69 -14.53 9.20 -13.23
CA THR A 69 -13.27 9.56 -13.89
C THR A 69 -13.08 11.07 -13.98
N GLY A 70 -11.83 11.52 -14.02
CA GLY A 70 -11.48 12.94 -14.19
C GLY A 70 -11.69 13.81 -12.95
N THR A 71 -11.98 13.22 -11.79
CA THR A 71 -12.16 13.97 -10.52
C THR A 71 -10.84 14.22 -9.78
N GLY A 72 -9.79 13.46 -10.10
CA GLY A 72 -8.53 13.46 -9.36
C GLY A 72 -8.62 12.83 -7.97
N ILE A 73 -9.73 12.12 -7.67
CA ILE A 73 -9.93 11.42 -6.39
C ILE A 73 -9.21 10.07 -6.37
N ASN A 74 -9.27 9.34 -7.50
CA ASN A 74 -8.53 8.09 -7.64
C ASN A 74 -7.03 8.33 -7.67
N ASP A 75 -6.26 7.29 -7.43
CA ASP A 75 -4.81 7.32 -7.47
C ASP A 75 -4.31 6.77 -8.82
N ASP A 76 -3.33 7.44 -9.42
CA ASP A 76 -2.67 6.97 -10.63
C ASP A 76 -1.50 6.02 -10.31
N LEU A 77 -1.28 5.70 -9.02
CA LEU A 77 -0.13 4.93 -8.51
C LEU A 77 1.20 5.54 -9.02
N ASN A 78 1.89 4.86 -9.92
CA ASN A 78 3.12 5.36 -10.53
C ASN A 78 2.87 6.17 -11.83
N GLY A 79 1.59 6.31 -12.23
CA GLY A 79 1.19 7.07 -13.42
C GLY A 79 1.20 6.27 -14.73
N VAL A 80 1.41 4.96 -14.65
CA VAL A 80 1.40 4.03 -15.80
C VAL A 80 0.28 3.00 -15.73
N GLU A 81 -0.29 2.80 -14.55
CA GLU A 81 -1.38 1.86 -14.31
C GLU A 81 -2.71 2.43 -14.81
N HIS A 82 -3.51 1.55 -15.39
CA HIS A 82 -4.83 1.88 -15.88
C HIS A 82 -5.92 1.32 -14.97
N ALA A 83 -6.80 2.20 -14.47
CA ALA A 83 -7.94 1.78 -13.68
C ALA A 83 -8.96 1.01 -14.55
N VAL A 84 -9.62 0.01 -13.94
CA VAL A 84 -10.78 -0.64 -14.57
C VAL A 84 -11.93 0.36 -14.65
N THR A 85 -12.39 0.64 -15.86
CA THR A 85 -13.43 1.65 -16.13
C THR A 85 -14.70 1.02 -16.66
N PHE A 86 -15.83 1.68 -16.39
CA PHE A 86 -17.13 1.30 -16.94
C PHE A 86 -18.02 2.54 -17.12
N ASN A 87 -18.99 2.43 -18.04
CA ASN A 87 -19.97 3.50 -18.28
C ASN A 87 -21.20 3.32 -17.41
N ILE A 88 -21.79 4.45 -16.96
CA ILE A 88 -23.00 4.48 -16.16
C ILE A 88 -24.17 4.95 -17.04
N ASP A 89 -25.01 4.02 -17.49
CA ASP A 89 -26.09 4.29 -18.43
C ASP A 89 -27.09 5.32 -17.92
N CYS A 90 -27.53 5.21 -16.66
CA CYS A 90 -28.47 6.15 -16.06
C CYS A 90 -27.90 7.57 -15.84
N MET A 91 -26.62 7.77 -16.06
CA MET A 91 -25.93 9.08 -16.01
C MET A 91 -25.49 9.56 -17.38
N GLY A 92 -26.15 9.12 -18.46
CA GLY A 92 -25.84 9.53 -19.82
C GLY A 92 -24.49 9.04 -20.32
N GLY A 93 -24.06 7.86 -19.88
CA GLY A 93 -22.77 7.26 -20.30
C GLY A 93 -21.53 7.84 -19.60
N ARG A 94 -21.70 8.59 -18.49
CA ARG A 94 -20.55 9.05 -17.70
C ARG A 94 -19.73 7.85 -17.25
N GLN A 95 -18.41 8.01 -17.32
CA GLN A 95 -17.47 6.94 -16.96
C GLN A 95 -17.13 6.99 -15.48
N ALA A 96 -17.08 5.81 -14.86
CA ALA A 96 -16.52 5.56 -13.53
C ALA A 96 -15.31 4.65 -13.63
N GLU A 97 -14.48 4.66 -12.60
CA GLU A 97 -13.29 3.84 -12.47
C GLU A 97 -13.22 3.21 -11.09
N VAL A 98 -12.82 1.94 -11.02
CA VAL A 98 -12.55 1.24 -9.76
C VAL A 98 -11.34 1.88 -9.10
N VAL A 99 -11.39 2.11 -7.79
CA VAL A 99 -10.30 2.78 -7.08
C VAL A 99 -9.04 1.93 -7.04
N HIS A 100 -7.88 2.60 -7.13
CA HIS A 100 -6.58 2.03 -6.82
C HIS A 100 -6.17 2.32 -5.38
N SER A 101 -6.64 3.43 -4.83
CA SER A 101 -6.39 3.91 -3.47
C SER A 101 -7.50 4.88 -3.06
N LEU A 102 -7.74 5.00 -1.75
CA LEU A 102 -8.68 5.95 -1.17
C LEU A 102 -7.98 7.11 -0.44
N ALA A 103 -6.68 7.31 -0.63
CA ALA A 103 -5.90 8.33 0.09
C ALA A 103 -6.54 9.72 0.00
N LYS A 104 -6.85 10.18 -1.21
CA LYS A 104 -7.47 11.49 -1.46
C LYS A 104 -8.94 11.53 -1.00
N TRP A 105 -9.69 10.47 -1.25
CA TRP A 105 -11.08 10.37 -0.82
C TRP A 105 -11.23 10.45 0.71
N LYS A 106 -10.39 9.74 1.47
CA LYS A 106 -10.43 9.76 2.94
C LYS A 106 -10.24 11.16 3.50
N ARG A 107 -9.26 11.90 2.96
CA ARG A 107 -9.01 13.27 3.38
C ARG A 107 -10.19 14.20 3.09
N MET A 108 -10.84 14.04 1.94
CA MET A 108 -12.09 14.76 1.64
C MET A 108 -13.20 14.41 2.65
N LYS A 109 -13.27 13.14 3.10
CA LYS A 109 -14.24 12.71 4.13
C LYS A 109 -13.95 13.28 5.51
N LEU A 110 -12.68 13.44 5.89
CA LEU A 110 -12.34 14.16 7.12
C LEU A 110 -12.93 15.58 7.13
N GLY A 111 -12.77 16.32 6.03
CA GLY A 111 -13.37 17.66 5.89
C GLY A 111 -14.89 17.62 5.85
N ALA A 112 -15.49 16.73 5.04
CA ALA A 112 -16.95 16.63 4.92
C ALA A 112 -17.67 16.25 6.22
N TYR A 113 -16.99 15.55 7.13
CA TYR A 113 -17.53 15.15 8.44
C TYR A 113 -17.03 16.03 9.59
N ASP A 114 -16.29 17.08 9.29
CA ASP A 114 -15.69 18.01 10.26
C ASP A 114 -14.98 17.27 11.41
N ILE A 115 -14.14 16.29 11.05
CA ILE A 115 -13.43 15.45 12.03
C ILE A 115 -12.29 16.25 12.65
N PRO A 116 -12.30 16.49 13.98
CA PRO A 116 -11.29 17.32 14.65
C PRO A 116 -9.92 16.65 14.68
N ALA A 117 -8.86 17.45 14.86
CA ALA A 117 -7.50 16.96 15.03
C ALA A 117 -7.37 15.94 16.17
N GLY A 118 -6.57 14.89 15.96
CA GLY A 118 -6.41 13.76 16.86
C GLY A 118 -7.47 12.64 16.68
N TYR A 119 -8.45 12.83 15.80
CA TYR A 119 -9.46 11.84 15.45
C TYR A 119 -9.44 11.56 13.94
N GLY A 120 -9.98 10.41 13.54
CA GLY A 120 -9.93 10.02 12.14
C GLY A 120 -11.00 9.01 11.76
N LEU A 121 -10.80 8.45 10.57
CA LEU A 121 -11.65 7.41 10.01
C LEU A 121 -10.80 6.27 9.43
N TYR A 122 -11.40 5.10 9.32
CA TYR A 122 -10.89 4.01 8.50
C TYR A 122 -12.01 3.34 7.73
N THR A 123 -11.63 2.63 6.69
CA THR A 123 -12.56 1.85 5.88
C THR A 123 -11.91 0.56 5.39
N ASP A 124 -12.75 -0.40 5.02
CA ASP A 124 -12.31 -1.55 4.24
C ASP A 124 -12.27 -1.13 2.77
N MET A 125 -11.08 -0.87 2.24
CA MET A 125 -10.86 -0.56 0.83
C MET A 125 -10.74 -1.86 0.05
N ASN A 126 -11.41 -1.92 -1.09
CA ASN A 126 -11.23 -2.96 -2.09
C ASN A 126 -10.83 -2.28 -3.41
N ALA A 127 -9.76 -2.75 -4.03
CA ALA A 127 -9.23 -2.21 -5.27
C ALA A 127 -8.94 -3.31 -6.28
N ILE A 128 -8.89 -2.95 -7.56
CA ILE A 128 -8.46 -3.83 -8.64
C ILE A 128 -7.27 -3.18 -9.33
N ARG A 129 -6.16 -3.92 -9.38
CA ARG A 129 -4.93 -3.53 -10.07
C ARG A 129 -4.70 -4.44 -11.25
N ALA A 130 -5.33 -4.12 -12.38
CA ALA A 130 -5.35 -4.98 -13.56
C ALA A 130 -3.98 -5.18 -14.24
N CYS A 131 -3.02 -4.29 -13.98
CA CYS A 131 -1.67 -4.32 -14.54
C CYS A 131 -0.63 -4.94 -13.59
N GLU A 132 -1.06 -5.54 -12.47
CA GLU A 132 -0.16 -6.08 -11.45
C GLU A 132 0.56 -7.35 -11.95
N ASP A 133 1.86 -7.43 -11.73
CA ASP A 133 2.62 -8.66 -11.91
C ASP A 133 2.32 -9.62 -10.75
N LEU A 134 1.71 -10.77 -11.05
CA LEU A 134 1.26 -11.72 -10.02
C LEU A 134 2.42 -12.58 -9.52
N ASP A 135 2.65 -12.53 -8.21
CA ASP A 135 3.66 -13.32 -7.51
C ASP A 135 3.11 -13.85 -6.16
N ASN A 136 3.99 -14.16 -5.21
CA ASN A 136 3.58 -14.63 -3.88
C ASN A 136 2.83 -13.57 -3.07
N LEU A 137 3.09 -12.27 -3.30
CA LEU A 137 2.60 -11.13 -2.51
C LEU A 137 1.61 -10.24 -3.25
N HIS A 138 1.62 -10.27 -4.59
CA HIS A 138 0.83 -9.38 -5.44
C HIS A 138 -0.35 -10.13 -6.06
N SER A 139 -1.53 -9.52 -5.95
CA SER A 139 -2.80 -9.99 -6.50
C SER A 139 -3.48 -8.88 -7.28
N LEU A 140 -4.33 -9.25 -8.24
CA LEU A 140 -5.21 -8.28 -8.92
C LEU A 140 -6.17 -7.59 -7.97
N TYR A 141 -6.57 -8.30 -6.91
CA TYR A 141 -7.44 -7.80 -5.87
C TYR A 141 -6.63 -7.33 -4.66
N VAL A 142 -6.84 -6.10 -4.24
CA VAL A 142 -6.17 -5.48 -3.08
C VAL A 142 -7.20 -5.10 -2.04
N ASP A 143 -7.01 -5.58 -0.82
CA ASP A 143 -7.82 -5.23 0.35
C ASP A 143 -6.95 -4.56 1.43
N GLN A 144 -7.42 -3.40 1.94
CA GLN A 144 -6.68 -2.64 2.96
C GLN A 144 -7.62 -2.12 4.05
N TRP A 145 -7.11 -2.04 5.28
CA TRP A 145 -7.58 -1.03 6.21
C TRP A 145 -6.98 0.30 5.79
N ASP A 146 -7.79 1.09 5.13
CA ASP A 146 -7.38 2.39 4.63
C ASP A 146 -7.83 3.45 5.63
N TRP A 147 -6.87 4.15 6.27
CA TRP A 147 -7.13 5.04 7.39
C TRP A 147 -6.59 6.44 7.15
N GLU A 148 -7.20 7.43 7.82
CA GLU A 148 -6.80 8.84 7.75
C GLU A 148 -7.19 9.54 9.06
N GLN A 149 -6.29 10.33 9.64
CA GLN A 149 -6.49 11.09 10.87
C GLN A 149 -6.20 12.57 10.64
N SER A 150 -7.10 13.45 11.12
CA SER A 150 -6.87 14.89 11.13
C SER A 150 -5.79 15.25 12.13
N ILE A 151 -4.88 16.14 11.74
CA ILE A 151 -3.76 16.61 12.58
C ILE A 151 -3.69 18.13 12.55
N LYS A 152 -2.94 18.70 13.51
CA LYS A 152 -2.63 20.12 13.53
C LYS A 152 -1.35 20.43 12.74
N GLU A 153 -1.07 21.71 12.51
CA GLU A 153 0.17 22.13 11.85
C GLU A 153 1.41 21.74 12.66
N GLU A 154 1.37 21.87 13.99
CA GLU A 154 2.46 21.46 14.88
C GLU A 154 2.76 19.96 14.85
N ASP A 155 1.81 19.13 14.43
CA ASP A 155 1.97 17.66 14.32
C ASP A 155 2.67 17.23 13.02
N ARG A 156 2.94 18.16 12.11
CA ARG A 156 3.63 17.85 10.83
C ARG A 156 5.13 17.66 11.06
N THR A 157 5.47 16.67 11.86
CA THR A 157 6.85 16.36 12.26
C THR A 157 7.20 14.88 12.06
N LEU A 158 8.50 14.61 11.92
CA LEU A 158 8.99 13.24 11.85
C LEU A 158 8.69 12.45 13.13
N GLU A 159 8.69 13.10 14.29
CA GLU A 159 8.39 12.44 15.57
C GLU A 159 6.93 12.00 15.63
N TYR A 160 5.99 12.83 15.18
CA TYR A 160 4.58 12.45 15.10
C TYR A 160 4.36 11.25 14.18
N LEU A 161 5.03 11.24 13.02
CA LEU A 161 5.02 10.09 12.10
C LEU A 161 5.55 8.83 12.79
N LYS A 162 6.71 8.91 13.45
CA LYS A 162 7.31 7.77 14.18
C LYS A 162 6.40 7.26 15.31
N ASP A 163 5.75 8.12 16.06
CA ASP A 163 4.87 7.72 17.16
C ASP A 163 3.59 7.05 16.64
N THR A 164 3.08 7.51 15.49
CA THR A 164 1.98 6.85 14.79
C THR A 164 2.40 5.45 14.32
N VAL A 165 3.58 5.30 13.72
CA VAL A 165 4.12 4.00 13.30
C VAL A 165 4.29 3.06 14.50
N LYS A 166 4.83 3.52 15.63
CA LYS A 166 4.95 2.71 16.86
C LYS A 166 3.59 2.25 17.36
N SER A 167 2.56 3.10 17.27
CA SER A 167 1.19 2.74 17.66
C SER A 167 0.62 1.63 16.77
N ILE A 168 0.81 1.72 15.45
CA ILE A 168 0.41 0.67 14.49
C ILE A 168 1.21 -0.61 14.76
N TYR A 169 2.51 -0.51 14.94
CA TYR A 169 3.38 -1.66 15.20
C TYR A 169 3.00 -2.39 16.50
N SER A 170 2.60 -1.65 17.54
CA SER A 170 2.07 -2.24 18.76
C SER A 170 0.78 -3.03 18.52
N ALA A 171 -0.13 -2.52 17.68
CA ALA A 171 -1.34 -3.26 17.29
C ALA A 171 -1.01 -4.56 16.53
N LEU A 172 0.01 -4.52 15.65
CA LEU A 172 0.51 -5.69 14.93
C LEU A 172 1.02 -6.76 15.90
N LYS A 173 1.88 -6.37 16.84
CA LYS A 173 2.44 -7.31 17.84
C LYS A 173 1.40 -7.93 18.74
N GLU A 174 0.43 -7.16 19.18
CA GLU A 174 -0.66 -7.68 20.01
C GLU A 174 -1.55 -8.64 19.23
N THR A 175 -1.75 -8.41 17.93
CA THR A 175 -2.50 -9.32 17.07
C THR A 175 -1.70 -10.60 16.82
N GLU A 176 -0.39 -10.50 16.58
CA GLU A 176 0.51 -11.65 16.44
C GLU A 176 0.48 -12.52 17.69
N TYR A 177 0.56 -11.91 18.89
CA TYR A 177 0.53 -12.65 20.14
C TYR A 177 -0.81 -13.36 20.36
N LEU A 178 -1.94 -12.73 20.04
CA LEU A 178 -3.27 -13.33 20.12
C LEU A 178 -3.40 -14.57 19.19
N ILE A 179 -2.83 -14.49 17.99
CA ILE A 179 -2.79 -15.64 17.06
C ILE A 179 -1.94 -16.76 17.61
N TYR A 180 -0.83 -16.45 18.27
CA TYR A 180 -0.02 -17.46 18.95
C TYR A 180 -0.76 -18.13 20.11
N GLU A 181 -1.52 -17.39 20.91
CA GLU A 181 -2.36 -17.95 21.99
C GLU A 181 -3.43 -18.91 21.46
N GLU A 182 -4.05 -18.59 20.32
CA GLU A 182 -5.09 -19.39 19.68
C GLU A 182 -4.49 -20.60 18.91
N PHE A 183 -3.35 -20.39 18.26
CA PHE A 183 -2.65 -21.37 17.42
C PHE A 183 -1.17 -21.47 17.81
N PRO A 184 -0.82 -22.16 18.92
CA PRO A 184 0.53 -22.13 19.51
C PRO A 184 1.67 -22.65 18.61
N HIS A 185 1.35 -23.34 17.51
CA HIS A 185 2.31 -23.77 16.50
C HIS A 185 2.69 -22.67 15.48
N ILE A 186 1.98 -21.55 15.50
CA ILE A 186 2.32 -20.33 14.76
C ILE A 186 3.08 -19.40 15.71
N THR A 187 4.40 -19.52 15.76
CA THR A 187 5.24 -18.76 16.69
C THR A 187 5.42 -17.30 16.25
N PRO A 188 5.40 -16.32 17.18
CA PRO A 188 5.66 -14.92 16.86
C PRO A 188 7.03 -14.71 16.22
N ARG A 189 7.09 -13.78 15.24
CA ARG A 189 8.30 -13.46 14.47
C ARG A 189 8.68 -11.97 14.53
N LEU A 190 7.72 -11.10 14.87
CA LEU A 190 7.97 -9.67 14.92
C LEU A 190 8.96 -9.30 16.04
N PRO A 191 10.02 -8.51 15.76
CA PRO A 191 10.95 -8.03 16.78
C PRO A 191 10.24 -7.14 17.81
N LYS A 192 10.91 -6.92 18.95
CA LYS A 192 10.35 -6.10 20.02
C LYS A 192 10.00 -4.69 19.56
N GLU A 193 10.84 -4.11 18.72
CA GLU A 193 10.73 -2.73 18.24
C GLU A 193 10.96 -2.69 16.72
N ILE A 194 10.28 -1.77 16.05
CA ILE A 194 10.50 -1.45 14.65
C ILE A 194 11.71 -0.49 14.52
N LYS A 195 12.59 -0.73 13.55
CA LYS A 195 13.75 0.13 13.29
C LYS A 195 13.37 1.22 12.28
N PHE A 196 13.60 2.46 12.62
CA PHE A 196 13.46 3.59 11.70
C PHE A 196 14.77 3.81 10.93
N ILE A 197 14.69 3.90 9.61
CA ILE A 197 15.82 4.13 8.69
C ILE A 197 15.32 5.08 7.59
N HIS A 198 16.09 6.14 7.31
CA HIS A 198 15.80 6.99 6.16
C HIS A 198 16.33 6.35 4.87
N SER A 199 15.65 6.57 3.73
CA SER A 199 16.06 6.03 2.43
C SER A 199 17.47 6.46 2.03
N GLN A 200 17.91 7.67 2.40
CA GLN A 200 19.28 8.11 2.21
C GLN A 200 20.28 7.36 3.10
N GLU A 201 19.95 7.11 4.37
CA GLU A 201 20.79 6.29 5.26
C GLU A 201 20.93 4.87 4.71
N LEU A 202 19.85 4.35 4.14
CA LEU A 202 19.88 3.02 3.53
C LEU A 202 20.75 2.99 2.27
N LEU A 203 20.75 4.05 1.46
CA LEU A 203 21.69 4.22 0.34
C LEU A 203 23.14 4.32 0.84
N ASP A 204 23.41 5.11 1.88
CA ASP A 204 24.74 5.27 2.46
C ASP A 204 25.28 3.95 3.05
N MET A 205 24.38 3.10 3.60
CA MET A 205 24.75 1.77 4.15
C MET A 205 25.12 0.76 3.06
N PHE A 206 24.45 0.83 1.90
CA PHE A 206 24.57 -0.15 0.82
C PHE A 206 24.61 0.56 -0.55
N PRO A 207 25.66 1.36 -0.83
CA PRO A 207 25.69 2.25 -2.01
C PRO A 207 25.67 1.49 -3.35
N ASP A 208 26.20 0.26 -3.37
CA ASP A 208 26.32 -0.55 -4.59
C ASP A 208 25.10 -1.43 -4.88
N LEU A 209 24.15 -1.50 -3.94
CA LEU A 209 22.95 -2.33 -4.10
C LEU A 209 21.79 -1.53 -4.71
N PRO A 210 20.95 -2.15 -5.55
CA PRO A 210 19.69 -1.55 -5.96
C PRO A 210 18.70 -1.43 -4.78
N ALA A 211 17.70 -0.55 -4.91
CA ALA A 211 16.78 -0.19 -3.82
C ALA A 211 16.14 -1.40 -3.12
N LYS A 212 15.62 -2.36 -3.87
CA LYS A 212 14.95 -3.56 -3.31
C LYS A 212 15.92 -4.51 -2.59
N GLU A 213 17.18 -4.59 -3.03
CA GLU A 213 18.20 -5.37 -2.31
C GLU A 213 18.64 -4.67 -1.01
N ARG A 214 18.69 -3.32 -1.01
CA ARG A 214 18.92 -2.54 0.21
C ARG A 214 17.83 -2.79 1.25
N GLU A 215 16.56 -2.79 0.82
CA GLU A 215 15.42 -3.14 1.69
C GLU A 215 15.57 -4.55 2.27
N ALA A 216 15.96 -5.52 1.42
CA ALA A 216 16.15 -6.91 1.83
C ALA A 216 17.22 -7.05 2.90
N GLU A 217 18.39 -6.44 2.72
CA GLU A 217 19.47 -6.46 3.70
C GLU A 217 19.07 -5.82 5.04
N ALA A 218 18.37 -4.68 4.99
CA ALA A 218 17.93 -4.01 6.20
C ALA A 218 16.80 -4.78 6.90
N ALA A 219 15.77 -5.24 6.17
CA ALA A 219 14.67 -6.01 6.73
C ALA A 219 15.16 -7.34 7.34
N LYS A 220 16.08 -8.03 6.66
CA LYS A 220 16.73 -9.25 7.17
C LYS A 220 17.49 -9.00 8.46
N LYS A 221 18.22 -7.89 8.54
CA LYS A 221 19.03 -7.53 9.70
C LYS A 221 18.20 -7.15 10.92
N TYR A 222 17.12 -6.41 10.72
CA TYR A 222 16.35 -5.82 11.82
C TYR A 222 14.98 -6.49 12.06
N GLY A 223 14.50 -7.37 11.17
CA GLY A 223 13.22 -8.06 11.24
C GLY A 223 12.00 -7.19 10.90
N ALA A 224 12.02 -5.91 11.26
CA ALA A 224 11.00 -4.93 10.94
C ALA A 224 11.63 -3.53 10.84
N ILE A 225 11.36 -2.83 9.74
CA ILE A 225 11.83 -1.45 9.53
C ILE A 225 10.68 -0.55 9.08
N PHE A 226 10.78 0.73 9.43
CA PHE A 226 10.02 1.79 8.78
C PHE A 226 10.99 2.60 7.93
N LEU A 227 10.85 2.49 6.62
CA LEU A 227 11.70 3.17 5.65
C LEU A 227 11.12 4.55 5.34
N ILE A 228 11.82 5.61 5.77
CA ILE A 228 11.37 7.00 5.71
C ILE A 228 11.85 7.68 4.42
N GLY A 229 11.06 8.63 3.88
CA GLY A 229 11.46 9.55 2.83
C GLY A 229 11.49 8.91 1.45
N ILE A 230 10.39 8.26 1.05
CA ILE A 230 10.23 7.64 -0.26
C ILE A 230 9.58 8.65 -1.22
N GLY A 231 10.16 8.80 -2.42
CA GLY A 231 9.63 9.65 -3.49
C GLY A 231 10.55 10.78 -3.92
N ALA A 232 11.35 11.36 -2.99
CA ALA A 232 12.32 12.39 -3.33
C ALA A 232 13.63 11.79 -3.86
N PRO A 233 14.36 12.52 -4.75
CA PRO A 233 15.68 12.13 -5.18
C PRO A 233 16.67 12.05 -4.00
N LEU A 234 17.48 10.99 -3.99
CA LEU A 234 18.59 10.78 -3.05
C LEU A 234 19.89 11.43 -3.58
N SER A 235 20.98 11.30 -2.84
CA SER A 235 22.28 11.86 -3.22
C SER A 235 22.84 11.33 -4.55
N ASN A 236 22.37 10.19 -5.02
CA ASN A 236 22.71 9.63 -6.34
C ASN A 236 21.81 10.17 -7.49
N GLY A 237 20.86 11.07 -7.19
CA GLY A 237 19.94 11.66 -8.15
C GLY A 237 18.65 10.87 -8.42
N GLU A 238 18.55 9.65 -7.91
CA GLU A 238 17.37 8.78 -8.09
C GLU A 238 16.58 8.66 -6.80
N PRO A 239 15.22 8.55 -6.86
CA PRO A 239 14.44 8.24 -5.67
C PRO A 239 14.67 6.78 -5.24
N HIS A 240 14.41 6.49 -3.98
CA HIS A 240 14.46 5.11 -3.50
C HIS A 240 13.41 4.24 -4.22
N ASP A 241 12.19 4.76 -4.30
CA ASP A 241 11.05 4.17 -5.03
C ASP A 241 10.11 5.28 -5.50
N GLY A 242 9.16 4.93 -6.41
CA GLY A 242 8.13 5.84 -6.88
C GLY A 242 7.14 6.23 -5.77
N ARG A 243 6.65 7.48 -5.83
CA ARG A 243 5.55 7.94 -4.98
C ARG A 243 4.76 9.02 -5.73
N ALA A 244 3.43 8.91 -5.72
CA ALA A 244 2.56 9.95 -6.29
C ALA A 244 2.80 11.31 -5.60
N PRO A 245 2.64 12.42 -6.35
CA PRO A 245 2.96 13.76 -5.81
C PRO A 245 1.84 14.35 -4.95
N ASP A 246 0.67 13.76 -4.89
CA ASP A 246 -0.54 14.47 -4.51
C ASP A 246 -1.21 13.95 -3.21
N TYR A 247 -0.57 13.06 -2.45
CA TYR A 247 -1.08 12.69 -1.13
C TYR A 247 0.00 12.60 -0.05
N ASP A 248 1.06 11.80 -0.15
CA ASP A 248 2.14 11.75 0.85
C ASP A 248 3.14 12.89 0.68
N ASP A 249 3.54 13.50 1.79
CA ASP A 249 4.56 14.55 1.80
C ASP A 249 5.96 13.96 1.83
N TRP A 250 6.59 13.88 0.67
CA TRP A 250 7.96 13.37 0.52
C TRP A 250 9.01 14.46 0.31
N ILE A 251 8.61 15.77 0.32
CA ILE A 251 9.51 16.88 0.03
C ILE A 251 9.84 17.77 1.25
N THR A 252 8.96 17.77 2.27
CA THR A 252 9.19 18.60 3.46
C THR A 252 10.44 18.13 4.21
N PRO A 253 11.39 19.05 4.52
CA PRO A 253 12.55 18.72 5.35
C PRO A 253 12.16 18.17 6.72
N ASN A 254 12.81 17.10 7.16
CA ASN A 254 12.56 16.46 8.46
C ASN A 254 13.77 16.50 9.41
N SER A 255 14.92 16.89 8.90
CA SER A 255 16.15 17.15 9.64
C SER A 255 17.08 18.00 8.76
N ASP A 256 18.26 18.36 9.25
CA ASP A 256 19.27 19.12 8.49
C ASP A 256 19.76 18.42 7.22
N ARG A 257 19.60 17.10 7.15
CA ARG A 257 20.09 16.27 6.04
C ARG A 257 19.01 15.63 5.20
N PHE A 258 17.82 15.39 5.76
CA PHE A 258 16.80 14.54 5.16
C PHE A 258 15.49 15.29 4.93
N GLN A 259 14.67 14.71 4.08
CA GLN A 259 13.33 15.20 3.75
C GLN A 259 12.35 14.04 3.63
N GLY A 260 11.05 14.37 3.66
CA GLY A 260 9.96 13.40 3.61
C GLY A 260 9.40 13.09 4.99
N LEU A 261 8.07 13.07 5.04
CA LEU A 261 7.25 12.75 6.20
C LEU A 261 6.37 11.53 5.90
N ASN A 262 6.89 10.60 5.11
CA ASN A 262 6.22 9.39 4.66
C ASN A 262 7.16 8.19 4.76
N GLY A 263 6.63 7.00 4.55
CA GLY A 263 7.43 5.79 4.51
C GLY A 263 6.59 4.52 4.50
N ASP A 264 7.29 3.38 4.49
CA ASP A 264 6.69 2.07 4.41
C ASP A 264 7.14 1.18 5.57
N ILE A 265 6.19 0.39 6.11
CA ILE A 265 6.49 -0.69 7.05
C ILE A 265 6.89 -1.92 6.25
N LEU A 266 8.16 -2.30 6.36
CA LEU A 266 8.73 -3.49 5.76
C LEU A 266 9.08 -4.50 6.86
N LEU A 267 8.58 -5.72 6.71
CA LEU A 267 8.84 -6.84 7.60
C LEU A 267 9.77 -7.84 6.88
N TRP A 268 10.55 -8.60 7.62
CA TRP A 268 11.26 -9.73 7.05
C TRP A 268 10.36 -10.97 7.06
N ASP A 269 10.11 -11.54 5.89
CA ASP A 269 9.39 -12.82 5.78
C ASP A 269 10.35 -13.99 5.71
N ASP A 270 10.44 -14.76 6.81
CA ASP A 270 11.30 -15.95 6.89
C ASP A 270 10.81 -17.12 6.01
N ILE A 271 9.56 -17.09 5.55
CA ILE A 271 9.03 -18.13 4.67
C ILE A 271 9.53 -17.94 3.24
N LEU A 272 9.43 -16.72 2.74
CA LEU A 272 9.86 -16.36 1.39
C LEU A 272 11.32 -15.89 1.34
N GLU A 273 11.94 -15.60 2.49
CA GLU A 273 13.27 -15.01 2.62
C GLU A 273 13.39 -13.67 1.84
N THR A 274 12.35 -12.82 1.96
CA THR A 274 12.24 -11.54 1.23
C THR A 274 11.67 -10.44 2.13
N PRO A 275 11.93 -9.14 1.82
CA PRO A 275 11.21 -8.05 2.45
C PRO A 275 9.72 -8.10 2.08
N PHE A 276 8.89 -7.74 3.03
CA PHE A 276 7.45 -7.83 2.96
C PHE A 276 6.86 -6.47 3.30
N GLU A 277 6.43 -5.70 2.29
CA GLU A 277 5.74 -4.44 2.51
C GLU A 277 4.33 -4.68 3.03
N LEU A 278 4.08 -4.26 4.26
CA LEU A 278 2.77 -4.39 4.91
C LEU A 278 1.92 -3.13 4.77
N SER A 279 2.53 -1.95 4.84
CA SER A 279 1.83 -0.67 4.89
C SER A 279 2.67 0.43 4.26
N SER A 280 1.99 1.31 3.52
CA SER A 280 2.50 2.60 3.06
C SER A 280 1.70 3.70 3.74
N MET A 281 2.37 4.73 4.28
CA MET A 281 1.73 5.80 5.04
C MET A 281 2.57 7.08 5.08
N GLY A 282 1.93 8.20 5.43
CA GLY A 282 2.63 9.46 5.61
C GLY A 282 1.75 10.58 6.15
N ILE A 283 2.40 11.61 6.66
CA ILE A 283 1.78 12.92 6.80
C ILE A 283 1.49 13.40 5.38
N ARG A 284 0.26 13.89 5.17
CA ARG A 284 -0.19 14.25 3.84
C ARG A 284 0.32 15.64 3.44
N VAL A 285 0.41 15.87 2.15
CA VAL A 285 0.83 17.17 1.61
C VAL A 285 0.02 18.32 2.18
N SER A 286 0.68 19.42 2.50
CA SER A 286 0.05 20.72 2.71
C SER A 286 -0.22 21.38 1.34
N PRO A 287 -1.00 22.48 1.25
CA PRO A 287 -1.11 23.25 0.00
C PRO A 287 0.25 23.62 -0.57
N LYS A 288 1.22 23.98 0.28
CA LYS A 288 2.58 24.33 -0.12
C LYS A 288 3.35 23.14 -0.69
N SER A 289 3.43 22.03 0.05
CA SER A 289 4.19 20.85 -0.39
C SER A 289 3.52 20.16 -1.58
N LEU A 290 2.18 20.21 -1.71
CA LEU A 290 1.48 19.77 -2.92
C LEU A 290 2.01 20.48 -4.16
N MET A 291 2.03 21.83 -4.16
CA MET A 291 2.53 22.58 -5.31
C MET A 291 3.98 22.23 -5.65
N GLN A 292 4.84 22.14 -4.65
CA GLN A 292 6.24 21.78 -4.84
C GLN A 292 6.40 20.39 -5.45
N GLN A 293 5.59 19.41 -5.00
CA GLN A 293 5.64 18.04 -5.53
C GLN A 293 5.06 17.94 -6.94
N LEU A 294 3.97 18.65 -7.25
CA LEU A 294 3.41 18.74 -8.61
C LEU A 294 4.42 19.36 -9.59
N GLU A 295 5.12 20.41 -9.18
CA GLU A 295 6.18 21.04 -9.98
C GLU A 295 7.35 20.05 -10.18
N ALA A 296 7.81 19.38 -9.14
CA ALA A 296 8.90 18.40 -9.22
C ALA A 296 8.58 17.22 -10.14
N ARG A 297 7.29 16.87 -10.29
CA ARG A 297 6.80 15.79 -11.18
C ARG A 297 6.28 16.30 -12.53
N ASN A 298 6.38 17.61 -12.81
CA ASN A 298 5.87 18.25 -14.05
C ASN A 298 4.40 17.90 -14.34
N CYS A 299 3.53 17.94 -13.31
CA CYS A 299 2.09 17.63 -13.41
C CYS A 299 1.21 18.68 -12.74
N THR A 300 1.56 19.97 -12.90
CA THR A 300 0.84 21.10 -12.31
C THR A 300 -0.57 21.30 -12.87
N GLU A 301 -0.89 20.73 -14.03
CA GLU A 301 -2.24 20.69 -14.60
C GLU A 301 -3.26 20.02 -13.67
N ARG A 302 -2.82 19.12 -12.77
CA ARG A 302 -3.66 18.48 -11.76
C ARG A 302 -4.29 19.46 -10.78
N THR A 303 -3.77 20.69 -10.65
CA THR A 303 -4.35 21.75 -9.79
C THR A 303 -5.79 22.09 -10.15
N SER A 304 -6.21 21.82 -11.40
CA SER A 304 -7.57 22.00 -11.88
C SER A 304 -8.56 20.91 -11.42
N LEU A 305 -8.06 19.75 -10.96
CA LEU A 305 -8.89 18.62 -10.51
C LEU A 305 -9.55 18.93 -9.16
N THR A 306 -10.67 18.29 -8.91
CA THR A 306 -11.52 18.60 -7.73
C THR A 306 -10.76 18.50 -6.41
N PHE A 307 -10.08 17.37 -6.14
CA PHE A 307 -9.32 17.19 -4.90
C PHE A 307 -8.25 18.26 -4.71
N HIS A 308 -7.43 18.51 -5.74
CA HIS A 308 -6.30 19.45 -5.67
C HIS A 308 -6.77 20.87 -5.43
N ARG A 309 -7.80 21.30 -6.16
CA ARG A 309 -8.40 22.62 -5.99
C ARG A 309 -8.94 22.84 -4.58
N THR A 310 -9.67 21.87 -4.02
CA THR A 310 -10.21 21.93 -2.66
C THR A 310 -9.09 22.00 -1.62
N LEU A 311 -8.02 21.23 -1.80
CA LEU A 311 -6.86 21.27 -0.91
C LEU A 311 -6.12 22.60 -0.99
N LEU A 312 -5.89 23.11 -2.19
CA LEU A 312 -5.21 24.40 -2.39
C LEU A 312 -6.01 25.61 -1.87
N ALA A 313 -7.34 25.50 -1.87
CA ALA A 313 -8.23 26.49 -1.25
C ALA A 313 -8.21 26.45 0.29
N GLY A 314 -7.52 25.48 0.92
CA GLY A 314 -7.47 25.31 2.37
C GLY A 314 -8.75 24.74 2.99
N GLU A 315 -9.61 24.11 2.18
CA GLU A 315 -10.89 23.55 2.61
C GLU A 315 -10.77 22.12 3.21
N LEU A 316 -9.60 21.50 3.08
CA LEU A 316 -9.35 20.17 3.64
C LEU A 316 -8.43 20.24 4.87
N PRO A 317 -8.68 19.44 5.91
CA PRO A 317 -7.81 19.40 7.09
C PRO A 317 -6.42 18.88 6.74
N LEU A 318 -5.42 19.25 7.51
CA LEU A 318 -4.13 18.56 7.53
C LEU A 318 -4.35 17.16 8.09
N SER A 319 -3.63 16.17 7.57
CA SER A 319 -3.85 14.79 7.95
C SER A 319 -2.59 13.93 7.85
N ILE A 320 -2.64 12.80 8.55
CA ILE A 320 -1.76 11.65 8.40
C ILE A 320 -2.61 10.44 8.04
N GLY A 321 -2.12 9.58 7.17
CA GLY A 321 -2.88 8.40 6.81
C GLY A 321 -2.06 7.35 6.08
N GLY A 322 -2.70 6.21 5.80
CA GLY A 322 -2.05 5.09 5.13
C GLY A 322 -3.02 3.97 4.80
N GLY A 323 -2.48 2.96 4.15
CA GLY A 323 -3.15 1.70 3.88
C GLY A 323 -2.37 0.54 4.50
N ILE A 324 -3.05 -0.38 5.15
CA ILE A 324 -2.47 -1.60 5.72
C ILE A 324 -3.13 -2.78 5.04
N GLY A 325 -2.35 -3.59 4.32
CA GLY A 325 -2.88 -4.73 3.57
C GLY A 325 -3.53 -5.78 4.48
N GLN A 326 -4.83 -6.03 4.31
CA GLN A 326 -5.56 -7.00 5.13
C GLN A 326 -5.11 -8.43 4.84
N SER A 327 -5.12 -8.82 3.58
CA SER A 327 -4.66 -10.15 3.16
C SER A 327 -3.16 -10.31 3.37
N ARG A 328 -2.36 -9.26 3.16
CA ARG A 328 -0.93 -9.27 3.48
C ARG A 328 -0.68 -9.52 4.97
N LEU A 329 -1.41 -8.86 5.86
CA LEU A 329 -1.29 -9.12 7.30
C LEU A 329 -1.67 -10.56 7.66
N CYS A 330 -2.77 -11.08 7.10
CA CYS A 330 -3.17 -12.47 7.30
C CYS A 330 -2.09 -13.45 6.81
N MET A 331 -1.55 -13.24 5.61
CA MET A 331 -0.47 -14.05 5.05
C MET A 331 0.75 -14.07 5.97
N PHE A 332 1.21 -12.91 6.42
CA PHE A 332 2.38 -12.79 7.30
C PHE A 332 2.17 -13.47 8.64
N LEU A 333 1.07 -13.15 9.35
CA LEU A 333 0.80 -13.69 10.69
C LEU A 333 0.52 -15.19 10.68
N LEU A 334 -0.12 -15.70 9.62
CA LEU A 334 -0.40 -17.13 9.47
C LEU A 334 0.76 -17.92 8.82
N GLN A 335 1.86 -17.23 8.52
CA GLN A 335 3.08 -17.82 7.94
C GLN A 335 2.79 -18.60 6.66
N LYS A 336 2.03 -17.98 5.76
CA LYS A 336 1.67 -18.52 4.45
C LYS A 336 2.72 -18.16 3.40
N ALA A 337 2.88 -19.03 2.41
CA ALA A 337 3.85 -18.85 1.32
C ALA A 337 3.29 -18.05 0.15
N HIS A 338 1.98 -17.89 0.05
CA HIS A 338 1.32 -17.21 -1.05
C HIS A 338 0.06 -16.48 -0.58
N ILE A 339 -0.16 -15.25 -1.07
CA ILE A 339 -1.33 -14.45 -0.70
C ILE A 339 -2.65 -15.15 -1.06
N GLY A 340 -2.66 -15.96 -2.12
CA GLY A 340 -3.81 -16.78 -2.51
C GLY A 340 -4.20 -17.87 -1.51
N GLU A 341 -3.41 -18.12 -0.46
CA GLU A 341 -3.82 -19.01 0.63
C GLU A 341 -4.75 -18.32 1.66
N VAL A 342 -4.87 -16.99 1.57
CA VAL A 342 -5.67 -16.15 2.47
C VAL A 342 -6.59 -15.17 1.74
N GLN A 343 -6.58 -15.19 0.41
CA GLN A 343 -7.35 -14.28 -0.43
C GLN A 343 -7.82 -14.98 -1.69
N ALA A 344 -9.13 -15.05 -1.89
CA ALA A 344 -9.69 -15.52 -3.15
C ALA A 344 -9.45 -14.47 -4.26
N SER A 345 -8.86 -14.90 -5.36
CA SER A 345 -8.55 -14.07 -6.52
C SER A 345 -8.48 -14.93 -7.80
N ILE A 346 -8.01 -14.32 -8.89
CA ILE A 346 -7.76 -15.01 -10.16
C ILE A 346 -6.25 -15.18 -10.33
N TRP A 347 -5.82 -16.40 -10.60
CA TRP A 347 -4.42 -16.75 -10.77
C TRP A 347 -4.20 -17.46 -12.12
N PRO A 348 -3.01 -17.33 -12.74
CA PRO A 348 -2.64 -18.12 -13.91
C PRO A 348 -2.67 -19.62 -13.58
N GLU A 349 -3.17 -20.45 -14.54
CA GLU A 349 -3.25 -21.91 -14.32
C GLU A 349 -1.91 -22.53 -13.95
N GLU A 350 -0.82 -22.10 -14.59
CA GLU A 350 0.53 -22.57 -14.29
C GLU A 350 0.94 -22.28 -12.84
N GLN A 351 0.57 -21.09 -12.30
CA GLN A 351 0.81 -20.73 -10.91
C GLN A 351 0.01 -21.60 -9.95
N ILE A 352 -1.29 -21.82 -10.25
CA ILE A 352 -2.16 -22.72 -9.48
C ILE A 352 -1.57 -24.15 -9.41
N GLU A 353 -1.16 -24.68 -10.58
CA GLU A 353 -0.58 -26.02 -10.66
C GLU A 353 0.74 -26.13 -9.89
N THR A 354 1.60 -25.12 -10.03
CA THR A 354 2.90 -25.07 -9.34
C THR A 354 2.71 -25.01 -7.82
N CYS A 355 1.84 -24.13 -7.36
CA CYS A 355 1.49 -24.04 -5.93
C CYS A 355 0.95 -25.38 -5.39
N ARG A 356 -0.01 -25.99 -6.10
CA ARG A 356 -0.60 -27.27 -5.71
C ARG A 356 0.42 -28.40 -5.61
N LYS A 357 1.37 -28.50 -6.56
CA LYS A 357 2.45 -29.51 -6.56
C LYS A 357 3.36 -29.38 -5.34
N HIS A 358 3.46 -28.19 -4.75
CA HIS A 358 4.30 -27.90 -3.59
C HIS A 358 3.52 -27.75 -2.28
N GLY A 359 2.23 -28.14 -2.25
CA GLY A 359 1.40 -28.11 -1.06
C GLY A 359 0.96 -26.68 -0.63
N ILE A 360 1.04 -25.71 -1.53
CA ILE A 360 0.49 -24.36 -1.36
C ILE A 360 -0.93 -24.38 -1.95
N MET A 361 -1.93 -24.24 -1.09
CA MET A 361 -3.34 -24.36 -1.47
C MET A 361 -3.95 -22.95 -1.63
N LEU A 362 -4.15 -22.53 -2.88
CA LEU A 362 -4.85 -21.27 -3.20
C LEU A 362 -6.36 -21.47 -3.03
N VAL A 363 -7.05 -20.47 -2.43
CA VAL A 363 -8.50 -20.46 -2.17
C VAL A 363 -9.26 -19.72 -3.27
#